data_6c5452718039b0ca4b266f360ece20be
#
_entry.id   6c5452718039b0ca4b266f360ece20be
#
_cell.length_a   1.000
_cell.length_b   1.000
_cell.length_c   1.000
_cell.angle_alpha   90.00
_cell.angle_beta   90.00
_cell.angle_gamma   90.00
#
_symmetry.space_group_name_H-M   'P 1'
#
loop_
_entity.id
_entity.type
_entity.pdbx_description
1 polymer ?
#
loop_
_entity_poly.entity_id
_entity_poly.type
_entity_poly.pdbx_seq_one_letter_code
_entity_poly.pdbx_strand_id
1 'polypeptide(L)'
;KWVIIGDSQEHPYKGTFDGNGQKIVYMNVEINGNMPEKRYAGLFGVIDGGSVRNLTVLGKVMSNYASYTTDGANDQFYSGSGGVAGYLKNGSIVNCVNYTRTTMEGDALYRNAGGIAGISEGLISRCENYGKISTTVVIAQNHVGGIVGLVSGANAEVTTSVNHANVQGYYCVGGIAGAVKAGAEVHLSANYGDVKGNGIIGGVAGRVSTTGMYSNGTAKECAVYDVYNLGLVSGYGTTAGSEMGGIVGEAGYENWKQEALPPMPVIERAYSVPISSGVARNGGIIGYLLSGCYGTVYAIS
;
A
#
# COMPACT_ATOMS: atom_id res chain seq x y z
N LYS A 1 -12.05 21.68 10.83
CA LYS A 1 -11.88 20.22 10.75
C LYS A 1 -12.71 19.73 9.57
N TRP A 2 -12.10 18.94 8.68
CA TRP A 2 -12.80 18.38 7.53
C TRP A 2 -13.76 17.25 7.97
N VAL A 3 -14.92 17.17 7.36
CA VAL A 3 -15.85 16.06 7.56
C VAL A 3 -15.57 14.99 6.51
N ILE A 4 -15.29 13.78 6.95
CA ILE A 4 -14.96 12.65 6.07
C ILE A 4 -16.26 12.18 5.39
N ILE A 5 -16.21 11.99 4.08
CA ILE A 5 -17.35 11.46 3.29
C ILE A 5 -17.29 9.94 3.36
N GLY A 6 -18.41 9.30 3.74
CA GLY A 6 -18.41 7.83 3.93
C GLY A 6 -17.50 7.41 5.07
N ASP A 7 -17.79 7.85 6.30
CA ASP A 7 -16.88 7.83 7.43
C ASP A 7 -16.63 6.43 8.05
N SER A 8 -17.39 5.43 7.62
CA SER A 8 -17.28 4.05 8.13
C SER A 8 -17.70 3.01 7.09
N GLN A 9 -17.49 1.72 7.39
CA GLN A 9 -17.98 0.61 6.56
C GLN A 9 -19.50 0.46 6.59
N GLU A 10 -20.16 0.98 7.62
CA GLU A 10 -21.61 0.99 7.75
C GLU A 10 -22.24 2.11 6.90
N HIS A 11 -21.49 3.21 6.73
CA HIS A 11 -21.92 4.38 5.96
C HIS A 11 -20.93 4.71 4.85
N PRO A 12 -20.65 3.79 3.91
CA PRO A 12 -19.68 4.02 2.85
C PRO A 12 -20.24 4.96 1.77
N TYR A 13 -19.32 5.60 1.06
CA TYR A 13 -19.67 6.31 -0.16
C TYR A 13 -19.90 5.33 -1.31
N LYS A 14 -21.06 5.42 -1.99
CA LYS A 14 -21.47 4.52 -3.08
C LYS A 14 -21.72 5.23 -4.40
N GLY A 15 -21.60 6.55 -4.42
CA GLY A 15 -21.89 7.38 -5.58
C GLY A 15 -20.73 7.52 -6.56
N THR A 16 -20.95 8.34 -7.58
CA THR A 16 -19.89 8.81 -8.47
C THR A 16 -19.53 10.25 -8.12
N PHE A 17 -18.27 10.49 -7.81
CA PHE A 17 -17.72 11.82 -7.58
C PHE A 17 -16.77 12.18 -8.72
N ASP A 18 -17.18 13.09 -9.57
CA ASP A 18 -16.34 13.66 -10.62
C ASP A 18 -15.85 15.04 -10.18
N GLY A 19 -14.55 15.14 -9.91
CA GLY A 19 -13.92 16.40 -9.55
C GLY A 19 -13.81 17.39 -10.71
N ASN A 20 -14.10 16.95 -11.95
CA ASN A 20 -14.07 17.77 -13.15
C ASN A 20 -12.74 18.57 -13.30
N GLY A 21 -11.62 17.97 -12.90
CA GLY A 21 -10.31 18.61 -12.89
C GLY A 21 -10.11 19.68 -11.80
N GLN A 22 -11.06 19.84 -10.88
CA GLN A 22 -10.97 20.83 -9.81
C GLN A 22 -10.08 20.36 -8.67
N LYS A 23 -9.73 21.32 -7.80
CA LYS A 23 -8.85 21.09 -6.64
C LYS A 23 -9.61 21.30 -5.34
N ILE A 24 -9.48 20.35 -4.43
CA ILE A 24 -9.82 20.54 -3.01
C ILE A 24 -8.55 20.96 -2.29
N VAL A 25 -8.54 22.16 -1.74
CA VAL A 25 -7.39 22.75 -1.06
C VAL A 25 -7.64 22.90 0.44
N TYR A 26 -6.55 22.98 1.21
CA TYR A 26 -6.61 23.12 2.69
C TYR A 26 -7.37 21.99 3.37
N MET A 27 -7.42 20.81 2.77
CA MET A 27 -8.00 19.64 3.40
C MET A 27 -7.21 19.31 4.68
N ASN A 28 -7.90 19.23 5.79
CA ASN A 28 -7.32 18.85 7.08
C ASN A 28 -8.16 17.75 7.70
N VAL A 29 -7.79 16.51 7.39
CA VAL A 29 -8.39 15.32 7.97
C VAL A 29 -7.54 14.88 9.15
N GLU A 30 -8.17 14.72 10.29
CA GLU A 30 -7.52 14.28 11.52
C GLU A 30 -8.42 13.29 12.26
N ILE A 31 -7.92 12.08 12.43
CA ILE A 31 -8.55 11.04 13.24
C ILE A 31 -7.64 10.80 14.45
N ASN A 32 -8.20 10.99 15.64
CA ASN A 32 -7.50 10.73 16.90
C ASN A 32 -8.37 9.83 17.78
N GLY A 33 -7.75 8.81 18.37
CA GLY A 33 -8.35 8.02 19.45
C GLY A 33 -8.87 6.63 19.03
N ASN A 34 -9.57 6.01 19.99
CA ASN A 34 -10.01 4.61 19.96
C ASN A 34 -11.44 4.48 19.41
N MET A 35 -11.70 4.99 18.23
CA MET A 35 -13.01 4.81 17.61
C MET A 35 -12.95 3.67 16.59
N PRO A 36 -13.38 2.45 16.97
CA PRO A 36 -13.30 1.29 16.10
C PRO A 36 -14.04 1.47 14.76
N GLU A 37 -15.08 2.25 14.74
CA GLU A 37 -15.88 2.56 13.55
C GLU A 37 -15.23 3.60 12.62
N LYS A 38 -14.31 4.46 13.13
CA LYS A 38 -13.68 5.54 12.36
C LYS A 38 -12.19 5.28 12.14
N ARG A 39 -11.89 4.28 11.32
CA ARG A 39 -10.51 3.82 11.07
C ARG A 39 -9.95 4.22 9.71
N TYR A 40 -10.71 4.97 8.93
CA TYR A 40 -10.37 5.26 7.57
C TYR A 40 -10.29 6.76 7.35
N ALA A 41 -9.06 7.27 7.13
CA ALA A 41 -8.77 8.68 6.98
C ALA A 41 -8.49 9.06 5.53
N GLY A 42 -9.21 10.03 5.02
CA GLY A 42 -9.07 10.56 3.67
C GLY A 42 -10.15 11.61 3.39
N LEU A 43 -10.20 12.11 2.17
CA LEU A 43 -11.38 12.86 1.71
C LEU A 43 -12.63 11.97 1.86
N PHE A 44 -12.50 10.74 1.41
CA PHE A 44 -13.44 9.64 1.66
C PHE A 44 -12.86 8.72 2.72
N GLY A 45 -13.65 8.31 3.71
CA GLY A 45 -13.27 7.27 4.65
C GLY A 45 -13.31 5.90 3.96
N VAL A 46 -14.50 5.49 3.56
CA VAL A 46 -14.76 4.23 2.84
C VAL A 46 -15.51 4.50 1.54
N ILE A 47 -15.03 3.93 0.45
CA ILE A 47 -15.74 3.83 -0.82
C ILE A 47 -16.11 2.36 -1.03
N ASP A 48 -17.41 2.05 -1.18
CA ASP A 48 -17.90 0.68 -1.44
C ASP A 48 -18.88 0.68 -2.61
N GLY A 49 -18.42 0.29 -3.78
CA GLY A 49 -19.16 0.31 -5.05
C GLY A 49 -19.22 1.69 -5.72
N GLY A 50 -18.58 2.70 -5.13
CA GLY A 50 -18.52 4.06 -5.69
C GLY A 50 -17.33 4.30 -6.61
N SER A 51 -17.30 5.47 -7.25
CA SER A 51 -16.16 5.94 -8.03
C SER A 51 -15.79 7.39 -7.73
N VAL A 52 -14.48 7.67 -7.71
CA VAL A 52 -13.91 9.03 -7.59
C VAL A 52 -12.98 9.26 -8.75
N ARG A 53 -13.13 10.39 -9.44
CA ARG A 53 -12.31 10.67 -10.61
C ARG A 53 -12.03 12.15 -10.82
N ASN A 54 -10.98 12.44 -11.60
CA ASN A 54 -10.64 13.78 -12.09
C ASN A 54 -10.51 14.82 -10.96
N LEU A 55 -9.84 14.45 -9.87
CA LEU A 55 -9.76 15.26 -8.66
C LEU A 55 -8.32 15.48 -8.23
N THR A 56 -8.01 16.70 -7.81
CA THR A 56 -6.76 17.00 -7.11
C THR A 56 -7.05 17.33 -5.64
N VAL A 57 -6.29 16.73 -4.72
CA VAL A 57 -6.41 16.98 -3.27
C VAL A 57 -5.12 17.56 -2.70
N LEU A 58 -5.23 18.61 -1.90
CA LEU A 58 -4.09 19.28 -1.24
C LEU A 58 -4.39 19.52 0.24
N GLY A 59 -3.43 19.23 1.10
CA GLY A 59 -3.56 19.46 2.53
C GLY A 59 -2.83 18.43 3.38
N LYS A 60 -3.48 17.93 4.41
CA LYS A 60 -2.93 16.89 5.27
C LYS A 60 -3.99 15.86 5.69
N VAL A 61 -3.54 14.63 5.82
CA VAL A 61 -4.28 13.52 6.43
C VAL A 61 -3.42 13.01 7.58
N MET A 62 -3.94 13.10 8.77
CA MET A 62 -3.28 12.62 10.00
C MET A 62 -4.18 11.60 10.69
N SER A 63 -3.62 10.46 11.01
CA SER A 63 -4.30 9.43 11.77
C SER A 63 -3.42 8.97 12.92
N ASN A 64 -3.99 8.99 14.11
CA ASN A 64 -3.38 8.48 15.32
C ASN A 64 -4.33 7.43 15.91
N TYR A 65 -4.08 6.17 15.56
CA TYR A 65 -4.88 5.05 16.05
C TYR A 65 -4.19 4.42 17.26
N ALA A 66 -4.84 4.47 18.41
CA ALA A 66 -4.36 3.71 19.57
C ALA A 66 -4.70 2.22 19.42
N SER A 67 -3.89 1.39 20.06
CA SER A 67 -4.12 -0.05 20.14
C SER A 67 -5.46 -0.31 20.86
N TYR A 68 -6.32 -1.07 20.20
CA TYR A 68 -7.52 -1.59 20.83
C TYR A 68 -7.22 -3.03 21.29
N THR A 69 -6.99 -3.19 22.58
CA THR A 69 -6.95 -4.53 23.18
C THR A 69 -8.39 -5.01 23.34
N THR A 70 -8.92 -5.68 22.36
CA THR A 70 -10.11 -6.51 22.58
C THR A 70 -9.65 -7.87 23.08
N ASP A 71 -10.26 -8.32 24.14
CA ASP A 71 -10.05 -9.62 24.74
C ASP A 71 -10.18 -10.73 23.69
N GLY A 72 -9.05 -11.23 23.17
CA GLY A 72 -8.90 -12.53 22.52
C GLY A 72 -9.70 -12.82 21.24
N ALA A 73 -10.46 -11.91 20.69
CA ALA A 73 -11.16 -12.12 19.43
C ALA A 73 -10.26 -11.74 18.25
N ASN A 74 -10.27 -12.59 17.20
CA ASN A 74 -9.52 -12.45 15.93
C ASN A 74 -9.93 -11.23 15.09
N ASP A 75 -10.12 -10.08 15.69
CA ASP A 75 -10.43 -8.86 14.98
C ASP A 75 -9.15 -8.28 14.36
N GLN A 76 -8.87 -8.74 13.16
CA GLN A 76 -7.87 -8.11 12.28
C GLN A 76 -8.41 -6.76 11.78
N PHE A 77 -8.45 -5.79 12.66
CA PHE A 77 -8.93 -4.45 12.31
C PHE A 77 -7.87 -3.70 11.51
N TYR A 78 -8.03 -3.70 10.22
CA TYR A 78 -7.25 -2.85 9.32
C TYR A 78 -7.69 -1.40 9.46
N SER A 79 -6.72 -0.50 9.60
CA SER A 79 -6.93 0.94 9.45
C SER A 79 -6.26 1.44 8.18
N GLY A 80 -6.84 2.45 7.54
CA GLY A 80 -6.35 3.00 6.29
C GLY A 80 -6.29 4.52 6.28
N SER A 81 -5.22 5.07 5.71
CA SER A 81 -5.05 6.51 5.55
C SER A 81 -4.54 6.83 4.14
N GLY A 82 -5.27 7.66 3.42
CA GLY A 82 -4.90 8.10 2.07
C GLY A 82 -5.41 9.50 1.76
N GLY A 83 -4.80 10.17 0.80
CA GLY A 83 -5.23 11.51 0.41
C GLY A 83 -6.65 11.53 -0.14
N VAL A 84 -7.00 10.56 -0.97
CA VAL A 84 -8.34 10.44 -1.55
C VAL A 84 -9.23 9.55 -0.68
N ALA A 85 -8.79 8.33 -0.35
CA ALA A 85 -9.61 7.40 0.43
C ALA A 85 -8.82 6.69 1.53
N GLY A 86 -9.43 6.46 2.69
CA GLY A 86 -8.92 5.54 3.70
C GLY A 86 -9.00 4.10 3.21
N TYR A 87 -10.15 3.70 2.66
CA TYR A 87 -10.41 2.36 2.13
C TYR A 87 -11.27 2.40 0.87
N LEU A 88 -10.74 1.87 -0.21
CA LEU A 88 -11.47 1.53 -1.44
C LEU A 88 -11.81 0.04 -1.40
N LYS A 89 -13.01 -0.31 -0.94
CA LYS A 89 -13.45 -1.71 -0.80
C LYS A 89 -13.90 -2.29 -2.13
N ASN A 90 -14.71 -1.57 -2.87
CA ASN A 90 -15.11 -1.89 -4.24
C ASN A 90 -15.23 -0.58 -5.02
N GLY A 91 -15.08 -0.63 -6.33
CA GLY A 91 -15.21 0.56 -7.17
C GLY A 91 -13.88 1.07 -7.68
N SER A 92 -13.73 2.38 -7.86
CA SER A 92 -12.55 2.91 -8.52
C SER A 92 -12.14 4.32 -8.08
N ILE A 93 -10.83 4.58 -8.11
CA ILE A 93 -10.24 5.92 -8.05
C ILE A 93 -9.42 6.13 -9.31
N VAL A 94 -9.81 7.08 -10.17
CA VAL A 94 -9.23 7.23 -11.51
C VAL A 94 -8.86 8.68 -11.79
N ASN A 95 -7.66 8.89 -12.36
CA ASN A 95 -7.19 10.22 -12.75
C ASN A 95 -7.24 11.23 -11.60
N CYS A 96 -6.73 10.83 -10.43
CA CYS A 96 -6.67 11.67 -9.24
C CYS A 96 -5.22 12.01 -8.89
N VAL A 97 -5.00 13.24 -8.42
CA VAL A 97 -3.68 13.75 -8.03
C VAL A 97 -3.67 14.11 -6.55
N ASN A 98 -2.71 13.56 -5.81
CA ASN A 98 -2.55 13.84 -4.38
C ASN A 98 -1.33 14.72 -4.10
N TYR A 99 -1.55 15.83 -3.41
CA TYR A 99 -0.52 16.65 -2.78
C TYR A 99 -0.66 16.69 -1.25
N THR A 100 -1.51 15.87 -0.67
CA THR A 100 -1.65 15.84 0.79
C THR A 100 -0.46 15.13 1.41
N ARG A 101 0.03 15.66 2.53
CA ARG A 101 0.91 14.90 3.40
C ARG A 101 0.07 13.89 4.19
N THR A 102 0.38 12.61 4.05
CA THR A 102 -0.25 11.55 4.85
C THR A 102 0.70 11.13 5.97
N THR A 103 0.26 11.27 7.22
CA THR A 103 1.02 10.87 8.40
C THR A 103 0.19 9.91 9.23
N MET A 104 0.81 8.81 9.62
CA MET A 104 0.17 7.79 10.45
C MET A 104 0.98 7.57 11.72
N GLU A 105 0.32 7.71 12.87
CA GLU A 105 0.88 7.61 14.21
C GLU A 105 0.07 6.65 15.07
N GLY A 106 0.50 6.43 16.32
CA GLY A 106 -0.18 5.56 17.30
C GLY A 106 0.39 4.14 17.34
N ASP A 107 -0.26 3.21 18.01
CA ASP A 107 0.22 1.86 18.31
C ASP A 107 -0.73 0.72 17.86
N ALA A 108 -1.80 1.02 17.10
CA ALA A 108 -2.71 0.01 16.56
C ALA A 108 -2.00 -0.95 15.59
N LEU A 109 -2.38 -2.21 15.56
CA LEU A 109 -1.91 -3.21 14.59
C LEU A 109 -2.53 -2.97 13.21
N TYR A 110 -1.93 -3.52 12.14
CA TYR A 110 -2.47 -3.52 10.77
C TYR A 110 -2.81 -2.15 10.20
N ARG A 111 -1.82 -1.28 10.11
CA ARG A 111 -1.99 0.07 9.56
C ARG A 111 -1.51 0.16 8.13
N ASN A 112 -2.30 0.88 7.34
CA ASN A 112 -2.03 1.02 5.93
C ASN A 112 -2.08 2.50 5.53
N ALA A 113 -0.99 3.01 4.97
CA ALA A 113 -0.91 4.38 4.51
C ALA A 113 -0.49 4.46 3.04
N GLY A 114 -1.21 5.26 2.27
CA GLY A 114 -0.87 5.54 0.87
C GLY A 114 -1.13 6.99 0.50
N GLY A 115 -0.61 7.40 -0.64
CA GLY A 115 -0.88 8.74 -1.18
C GLY A 115 -2.31 8.88 -1.68
N ILE A 116 -2.80 7.88 -2.37
CA ILE A 116 -4.16 7.83 -2.93
C ILE A 116 -5.10 7.12 -1.97
N ALA A 117 -4.77 5.89 -1.58
CA ALA A 117 -5.60 5.12 -0.67
C ALA A 117 -4.78 4.39 0.41
N GLY A 118 -5.33 4.25 1.61
CA GLY A 118 -4.73 3.40 2.64
C GLY A 118 -4.82 1.93 2.28
N ILE A 119 -6.02 1.47 1.92
CA ILE A 119 -6.33 0.10 1.49
C ILE A 119 -7.11 0.16 0.18
N SER A 120 -6.82 -0.77 -0.74
CA SER A 120 -7.60 -0.94 -1.97
C SER A 120 -7.89 -2.41 -2.25
N GLU A 121 -9.17 -2.72 -2.45
CA GLU A 121 -9.71 -3.95 -3.03
C GLU A 121 -10.39 -3.69 -4.40
N GLY A 122 -10.24 -2.48 -4.94
CA GLY A 122 -10.77 -2.03 -6.22
C GLY A 122 -9.70 -1.50 -7.16
N LEU A 123 -10.12 -0.74 -8.16
CA LEU A 123 -9.24 -0.18 -9.19
C LEU A 123 -8.69 1.19 -8.79
N ILE A 124 -7.37 1.34 -8.79
CA ILE A 124 -6.69 2.64 -8.77
C ILE A 124 -5.95 2.79 -10.10
N SER A 125 -6.31 3.79 -10.89
CA SER A 125 -5.74 3.97 -12.23
C SER A 125 -5.44 5.42 -12.57
N ARG A 126 -4.33 5.67 -13.27
CA ARG A 126 -3.89 7.01 -13.72
C ARG A 126 -3.85 8.02 -12.58
N CYS A 127 -3.39 7.59 -11.41
CA CYS A 127 -3.26 8.44 -10.25
C CYS A 127 -1.80 8.84 -10.00
N GLU A 128 -1.62 10.05 -9.50
CA GLU A 128 -0.29 10.57 -9.18
C GLU A 128 -0.20 11.01 -7.71
N ASN A 129 0.91 10.71 -7.07
CA ASN A 129 1.18 11.16 -5.72
C ASN A 129 2.43 12.05 -5.64
N TYR A 130 2.25 13.26 -5.16
CA TYR A 130 3.29 14.24 -4.81
C TYR A 130 3.37 14.51 -3.31
N GLY A 131 2.42 13.98 -2.53
CA GLY A 131 2.38 14.17 -1.09
C GLY A 131 3.25 13.17 -0.34
N LYS A 132 4.10 13.66 0.56
CA LYS A 132 4.95 12.79 1.40
C LYS A 132 4.11 11.85 2.25
N ILE A 133 4.50 10.58 2.26
CA ILE A 133 3.90 9.56 3.12
C ILE A 133 4.88 9.21 4.23
N SER A 134 4.43 9.25 5.49
CA SER A 134 5.28 8.91 6.63
C SER A 134 4.53 8.22 7.75
N THR A 135 5.17 7.23 8.36
CA THR A 135 4.76 6.68 9.64
C THR A 135 5.93 6.72 10.62
N THR A 136 5.66 7.04 11.87
CA THR A 136 6.66 7.03 12.94
C THR A 136 6.62 5.75 13.77
N VAL A 137 5.75 4.84 13.42
CA VAL A 137 5.41 3.68 14.25
C VAL A 137 6.28 2.48 13.97
N VAL A 138 6.86 1.94 15.03
CA VAL A 138 7.83 0.85 15.07
C VAL A 138 7.17 -0.53 15.20
N ILE A 139 5.93 -0.73 14.72
CA ILE A 139 5.20 -2.00 14.88
C ILE A 139 5.25 -2.81 13.59
N ALA A 140 5.44 -4.12 13.73
CA ALA A 140 5.25 -5.09 12.66
C ALA A 140 3.83 -5.01 12.09
N GLN A 141 3.67 -5.27 10.78
CA GLN A 141 2.39 -5.29 10.05
C GLN A 141 1.85 -3.92 9.58
N ASN A 142 2.72 -2.94 9.44
CA ASN A 142 2.39 -1.70 8.73
C ASN A 142 2.73 -1.83 7.25
N HIS A 143 1.80 -1.41 6.39
CA HIS A 143 2.04 -1.32 4.95
C HIS A 143 1.99 0.15 4.52
N VAL A 144 3.07 0.63 3.94
CA VAL A 144 3.21 2.03 3.53
C VAL A 144 3.62 2.10 2.07
N GLY A 145 2.81 2.72 1.25
CA GLY A 145 3.07 2.86 -0.18
C GLY A 145 2.87 4.27 -0.69
N GLY A 146 3.56 4.61 -1.77
CA GLY A 146 3.42 5.94 -2.38
C GLY A 146 2.04 6.18 -2.98
N ILE A 147 1.42 5.14 -3.52
CA ILE A 147 0.04 5.18 -4.05
C ILE A 147 -0.92 4.53 -3.06
N VAL A 148 -0.61 3.32 -2.60
CA VAL A 148 -1.53 2.57 -1.73
C VAL A 148 -0.76 1.79 -0.67
N GLY A 149 -1.28 1.76 0.58
CA GLY A 149 -0.67 0.98 1.66
C GLY A 149 -0.80 -0.52 1.43
N LEU A 150 -2.02 -1.01 1.27
CA LEU A 150 -2.34 -2.41 1.02
C LEU A 150 -3.25 -2.57 -0.20
N VAL A 151 -2.82 -3.32 -1.19
CA VAL A 151 -3.65 -3.81 -2.32
C VAL A 151 -3.98 -5.27 -2.06
N SER A 152 -5.26 -5.63 -2.01
CA SER A 152 -5.67 -6.98 -1.66
C SER A 152 -6.95 -7.38 -2.36
N GLY A 153 -6.98 -8.61 -2.86
CA GLY A 153 -8.16 -9.18 -3.53
C GLY A 153 -7.97 -9.38 -5.03
N ALA A 154 -8.62 -10.41 -5.57
CA ALA A 154 -8.44 -10.86 -6.95
C ALA A 154 -8.83 -9.82 -8.03
N ASN A 155 -9.62 -8.82 -7.65
CA ASN A 155 -10.05 -7.72 -8.51
C ASN A 155 -9.35 -6.39 -8.17
N ALA A 156 -8.45 -6.40 -7.20
CA ALA A 156 -7.71 -5.21 -6.79
C ALA A 156 -6.55 -4.94 -7.75
N GLU A 157 -6.51 -3.75 -8.29
CA GLU A 157 -5.55 -3.36 -9.30
C GLU A 157 -5.03 -1.94 -9.07
N VAL A 158 -3.73 -1.77 -9.18
CA VAL A 158 -3.08 -0.45 -9.30
C VAL A 158 -2.36 -0.39 -10.63
N THR A 159 -2.82 0.47 -11.52
CA THR A 159 -2.27 0.56 -12.86
C THR A 159 -2.02 2.00 -13.30
N THR A 160 -1.05 2.19 -14.20
CA THR A 160 -0.76 3.48 -14.84
C THR A 160 -0.62 4.63 -13.83
N SER A 161 -0.07 4.32 -12.66
CA SER A 161 -0.01 5.26 -11.53
C SER A 161 1.44 5.59 -11.16
N VAL A 162 1.68 6.82 -10.70
CA VAL A 162 3.04 7.33 -10.50
C VAL A 162 3.19 7.94 -9.11
N ASN A 163 4.22 7.51 -8.39
CA ASN A 163 4.64 8.16 -7.15
C ASN A 163 5.88 9.04 -7.37
N HIS A 164 5.77 10.31 -7.05
CA HIS A 164 6.86 11.29 -7.07
C HIS A 164 7.37 11.64 -5.68
N ALA A 165 6.65 11.25 -4.64
CA ALA A 165 6.95 11.66 -3.28
C ALA A 165 7.77 10.62 -2.52
N ASN A 166 8.53 11.08 -1.54
CA ASN A 166 9.25 10.20 -0.64
C ASN A 166 8.29 9.42 0.25
N VAL A 167 8.57 8.13 0.40
CA VAL A 167 7.82 7.18 1.22
C VAL A 167 8.70 6.73 2.39
N GLN A 168 8.21 6.93 3.60
CA GLN A 168 8.93 6.60 4.81
C GLN A 168 8.06 5.74 5.72
N GLY A 169 8.48 4.52 6.00
CA GLY A 169 7.74 3.58 6.83
C GLY A 169 8.62 2.74 7.73
N TYR A 170 8.05 1.76 8.40
CA TYR A 170 8.81 0.87 9.27
C TYR A 170 8.88 -0.56 8.73
N TYR A 171 7.77 -1.23 8.46
CA TYR A 171 7.76 -2.67 8.17
C TYR A 171 7.71 -2.98 6.68
N CYS A 172 6.55 -2.98 6.03
CA CYS A 172 6.44 -3.18 4.58
C CYS A 172 6.33 -1.83 3.89
N VAL A 173 7.36 -1.42 3.17
CA VAL A 173 7.44 -0.10 2.55
C VAL A 173 7.71 -0.24 1.06
N GLY A 174 6.86 0.35 0.22
CA GLY A 174 7.03 0.34 -1.22
C GLY A 174 6.77 1.70 -1.86
N GLY A 175 7.41 1.97 -2.98
CA GLY A 175 7.23 3.23 -3.70
C GLY A 175 5.84 3.39 -4.31
N ILE A 176 5.17 2.28 -4.65
CA ILE A 176 3.78 2.24 -5.14
C ILE A 176 2.88 1.59 -4.10
N ALA A 177 3.18 0.37 -3.66
CA ALA A 177 2.36 -0.38 -2.72
C ALA A 177 3.19 -0.87 -1.53
N GLY A 178 2.70 -0.72 -0.30
CA GLY A 178 3.33 -1.33 0.87
C GLY A 178 3.26 -2.85 0.81
N ALA A 179 2.09 -3.40 0.51
CA ALA A 179 1.92 -4.82 0.24
C ALA A 179 0.91 -5.08 -0.88
N VAL A 180 1.13 -6.17 -1.64
CA VAL A 180 0.26 -6.71 -2.70
C VAL A 180 -0.11 -8.12 -2.32
N LYS A 181 -1.41 -8.39 -2.08
CA LYS A 181 -1.88 -9.64 -1.50
C LYS A 181 -3.13 -10.18 -2.21
N ALA A 182 -3.39 -11.47 -1.99
CA ALA A 182 -4.65 -12.12 -2.33
C ALA A 182 -5.08 -11.99 -3.81
N GLY A 183 -4.14 -12.12 -4.74
CA GLY A 183 -4.41 -12.07 -6.18
C GLY A 183 -4.48 -10.66 -6.77
N ALA A 184 -4.04 -9.65 -6.02
CA ALA A 184 -3.99 -8.27 -6.49
C ALA A 184 -2.83 -8.03 -7.47
N GLU A 185 -2.95 -6.98 -8.28
CA GLU A 185 -1.97 -6.63 -9.30
C GLU A 185 -1.49 -5.17 -9.19
N VAL A 186 -0.20 -4.97 -9.46
CA VAL A 186 0.41 -3.64 -9.65
C VAL A 186 1.18 -3.64 -10.96
N HIS A 187 0.79 -2.82 -11.91
CA HIS A 187 1.46 -2.80 -13.22
C HIS A 187 1.40 -1.42 -13.90
N LEU A 188 2.19 -1.28 -14.98
CA LEU A 188 2.31 -0.04 -15.76
C LEU A 188 2.55 1.20 -14.87
N SER A 189 3.26 1.01 -13.77
CA SER A 189 3.38 2.01 -12.73
C SER A 189 4.85 2.33 -12.39
N ALA A 190 5.09 3.53 -11.89
CA ALA A 190 6.45 4.03 -11.68
C ALA A 190 6.64 4.72 -10.33
N ASN A 191 7.79 4.49 -9.70
CA ASN A 191 8.22 5.22 -8.53
C ASN A 191 9.44 6.09 -8.84
N TYR A 192 9.34 7.38 -8.54
CA TYR A 192 10.44 8.36 -8.61
C TYR A 192 10.89 8.83 -7.22
N GLY A 193 10.05 8.65 -6.20
CA GLY A 193 10.35 9.07 -4.84
C GLY A 193 11.26 8.10 -4.10
N ASP A 194 12.06 8.61 -3.18
CA ASP A 194 12.88 7.77 -2.31
C ASP A 194 12.01 6.93 -1.37
N VAL A 195 12.42 5.68 -1.17
CA VAL A 195 11.74 4.71 -0.29
C VAL A 195 12.66 4.37 0.87
N LYS A 196 12.19 4.62 2.10
CA LYS A 196 12.97 4.36 3.30
C LYS A 196 12.19 3.58 4.35
N GLY A 197 12.79 2.51 4.88
CA GLY A 197 12.15 1.65 5.86
C GLY A 197 13.12 0.91 6.79
N ASN A 198 12.61 -0.02 7.61
CA ASN A 198 13.42 -0.82 8.52
C ASN A 198 13.22 -2.34 8.36
N GLY A 199 12.12 -2.79 7.80
CA GLY A 199 11.81 -4.21 7.60
C GLY A 199 11.95 -4.63 6.14
N ILE A 200 10.84 -4.73 5.45
CA ILE A 200 10.71 -5.20 4.08
C ILE A 200 10.50 -4.00 3.16
N ILE A 201 11.47 -3.71 2.29
CA ILE A 201 11.52 -2.47 1.55
C ILE A 201 11.67 -2.77 0.06
N GLY A 202 10.78 -2.26 -0.77
CA GLY A 202 10.88 -2.37 -2.22
C GLY A 202 10.68 -1.04 -2.93
N GLY A 203 11.36 -0.83 -4.03
CA GLY A 203 11.22 0.38 -4.82
C GLY A 203 9.82 0.57 -5.41
N VAL A 204 9.10 -0.52 -5.64
CA VAL A 204 7.71 -0.54 -6.10
C VAL A 204 6.79 -1.14 -5.03
N ALA A 205 7.07 -2.37 -4.57
CA ALA A 205 6.27 -3.03 -3.55
C ALA A 205 7.14 -3.53 -2.39
N GLY A 206 6.74 -3.26 -1.15
CA GLY A 206 7.42 -3.83 0.01
C GLY A 206 7.31 -5.35 -0.01
N ARG A 207 6.10 -5.87 0.06
CA ARG A 207 5.82 -7.31 0.02
C ARG A 207 4.84 -7.67 -1.09
N VAL A 208 5.10 -8.79 -1.78
CA VAL A 208 4.16 -9.41 -2.71
C VAL A 208 3.93 -10.84 -2.26
N SER A 209 2.72 -11.14 -1.78
CA SER A 209 2.45 -12.45 -1.20
C SER A 209 1.09 -13.00 -1.61
N THR A 210 1.11 -14.20 -2.16
CA THR A 210 -0.12 -14.96 -2.37
C THR A 210 -0.56 -15.53 -1.03
N THR A 211 -1.71 -15.10 -0.53
CA THR A 211 -2.29 -15.57 0.73
C THR A 211 -3.64 -16.20 0.47
N GLY A 212 -3.87 -17.35 1.08
CA GLY A 212 -5.18 -17.96 1.21
C GLY A 212 -5.70 -18.66 -0.05
N MET A 213 -6.46 -19.72 0.17
CA MET A 213 -7.39 -20.22 -0.84
C MET A 213 -8.66 -19.36 -0.79
N TYR A 214 -9.11 -18.86 -1.94
CA TYR A 214 -10.46 -18.34 -2.05
C TYR A 214 -11.46 -19.46 -1.67
N SER A 215 -12.61 -19.06 -1.19
CA SER A 215 -13.69 -19.99 -0.82
C SER A 215 -14.12 -20.96 -1.94
N ASN A 216 -13.70 -20.71 -3.18
CA ASN A 216 -13.91 -21.54 -4.37
C ASN A 216 -12.72 -22.44 -4.74
N GLY A 217 -11.65 -22.48 -3.95
CA GLY A 217 -10.50 -23.35 -4.16
C GLY A 217 -9.48 -22.90 -5.21
N THR A 218 -9.66 -21.77 -5.88
CA THR A 218 -8.71 -21.21 -6.84
C THR A 218 -8.04 -19.97 -6.27
N ALA A 219 -6.76 -20.10 -5.87
CA ALA A 219 -5.95 -18.94 -5.51
C ALA A 219 -5.49 -18.23 -6.80
N LYS A 220 -5.72 -16.91 -6.91
CA LYS A 220 -5.13 -16.08 -7.95
C LYS A 220 -3.74 -15.64 -7.49
N GLU A 221 -2.75 -15.70 -8.38
CA GLU A 221 -1.42 -15.16 -8.13
C GLU A 221 -1.43 -13.63 -8.01
N CYS A 222 -0.59 -13.10 -7.13
CA CYS A 222 -0.31 -11.68 -7.11
C CYS A 222 0.69 -11.34 -8.21
N ALA A 223 0.57 -10.17 -8.83
CA ALA A 223 1.46 -9.78 -9.90
C ALA A 223 1.99 -8.34 -9.75
N VAL A 224 3.29 -8.17 -10.05
CA VAL A 224 3.95 -6.87 -10.19
C VAL A 224 4.74 -6.90 -11.51
N TYR A 225 4.29 -6.16 -12.52
CA TYR A 225 4.89 -6.22 -13.85
C TYR A 225 4.77 -4.88 -14.60
N ASP A 226 5.62 -4.70 -15.62
CA ASP A 226 5.71 -3.45 -16.38
C ASP A 226 5.91 -2.23 -15.46
N VAL A 227 6.82 -2.35 -14.52
CA VAL A 227 7.07 -1.33 -13.49
C VAL A 227 8.53 -0.90 -13.45
N TYR A 228 8.76 0.31 -12.97
CA TYR A 228 10.12 0.75 -12.69
C TYR A 228 10.24 1.61 -11.45
N ASN A 229 11.45 1.59 -10.87
CA ASN A 229 11.83 2.40 -9.73
C ASN A 229 13.07 3.23 -10.05
N LEU A 230 12.97 4.55 -9.95
CA LEU A 230 14.07 5.49 -10.08
C LEU A 230 14.43 6.18 -8.75
N GLY A 231 13.64 5.96 -7.70
CA GLY A 231 13.92 6.46 -6.37
C GLY A 231 14.96 5.61 -5.63
N LEU A 232 15.71 6.23 -4.73
CA LEU A 232 16.65 5.54 -3.86
C LEU A 232 15.89 4.64 -2.86
N VAL A 233 16.23 3.36 -2.81
CA VAL A 233 15.73 2.43 -1.79
C VAL A 233 16.77 2.31 -0.68
N SER A 234 16.38 2.57 0.57
CA SER A 234 17.31 2.60 1.71
C SER A 234 16.69 2.10 3.01
N GLY A 235 17.53 1.52 3.88
CA GLY A 235 17.16 1.11 5.23
C GLY A 235 17.55 2.14 6.30
N TYR A 236 16.94 2.06 7.50
CA TYR A 236 17.35 2.87 8.66
C TYR A 236 18.61 2.38 9.35
N GLY A 237 19.06 1.15 9.07
CA GLY A 237 20.25 0.57 9.69
C GLY A 237 20.43 -0.91 9.39
N THR A 238 21.38 -1.53 10.08
CA THR A 238 21.78 -2.93 9.91
C THR A 238 20.92 -3.90 10.74
N THR A 239 19.61 -3.73 10.80
CA THR A 239 18.77 -4.64 11.57
C THR A 239 18.78 -6.02 10.90
N ALA A 240 19.18 -7.04 11.64
CA ALA A 240 19.13 -8.42 11.17
C ALA A 240 17.67 -8.76 10.79
N GLY A 241 17.46 -9.26 9.57
CA GLY A 241 16.12 -9.58 9.06
C GLY A 241 15.49 -8.50 8.18
N SER A 242 16.17 -7.39 7.90
CA SER A 242 15.71 -6.42 6.90
C SER A 242 15.96 -6.95 5.48
N GLU A 243 14.98 -6.80 4.62
CA GLU A 243 14.98 -7.26 3.23
C GLU A 243 14.73 -6.08 2.30
N MET A 244 15.61 -5.89 1.33
CA MET A 244 15.54 -4.74 0.44
C MET A 244 15.69 -5.16 -1.01
N GLY A 245 14.73 -4.82 -1.84
CA GLY A 245 14.76 -5.04 -3.29
C GLY A 245 14.57 -3.76 -4.07
N GLY A 246 15.21 -3.67 -5.22
CA GLY A 246 15.02 -2.53 -6.12
C GLY A 246 13.57 -2.37 -6.59
N ILE A 247 12.84 -3.47 -6.71
CA ILE A 247 11.42 -3.52 -7.06
C ILE A 247 10.59 -4.07 -5.91
N VAL A 248 10.90 -5.28 -5.42
CA VAL A 248 10.13 -5.96 -4.38
C VAL A 248 11.04 -6.33 -3.22
N GLY A 249 10.68 -5.95 -1.99
CA GLY A 249 11.43 -6.31 -0.79
C GLY A 249 11.37 -7.80 -0.50
N GLU A 250 10.17 -8.37 -0.45
CA GLU A 250 9.91 -9.79 -0.19
C GLU A 250 8.82 -10.34 -1.11
N ALA A 251 9.05 -11.51 -1.69
CA ALA A 251 8.07 -12.21 -2.51
C ALA A 251 7.86 -13.66 -2.04
N GLY A 252 6.62 -14.15 -2.06
CA GLY A 252 6.33 -15.53 -1.75
C GLY A 252 4.96 -15.82 -1.13
N TYR A 253 4.90 -16.79 -0.23
CA TYR A 253 3.66 -17.15 0.47
C TYR A 253 3.66 -16.67 1.92
N GLU A 254 2.50 -16.22 2.39
CA GLU A 254 2.21 -16.19 3.82
C GLU A 254 1.44 -17.47 4.19
N ASN A 255 1.89 -18.25 5.21
CA ASN A 255 1.28 -19.50 5.68
C ASN A 255 1.50 -20.77 4.81
N TRP A 256 2.71 -21.28 4.83
CA TRP A 256 3.14 -22.52 4.17
C TRP A 256 2.70 -23.83 4.87
N LYS A 257 1.69 -23.80 5.75
CA LYS A 257 1.15 -24.97 6.44
C LYS A 257 0.02 -25.69 5.70
N GLN A 258 -0.29 -25.27 4.47
CA GLN A 258 -1.36 -25.88 3.67
C GLN A 258 -0.81 -27.01 2.78
N GLU A 259 -1.58 -28.06 2.59
CA GLU A 259 -1.23 -29.21 1.74
C GLU A 259 -1.08 -28.84 0.26
N ALA A 260 -1.71 -27.76 -0.21
CA ALA A 260 -1.54 -27.21 -1.55
C ALA A 260 -0.91 -25.81 -1.49
N LEU A 261 0.26 -25.67 -2.12
CA LEU A 261 0.91 -24.36 -2.25
C LEU A 261 0.10 -23.46 -3.18
N PRO A 262 -0.17 -22.20 -2.77
CA PRO A 262 -0.77 -21.23 -3.68
C PRO A 262 0.17 -20.91 -4.84
N PRO A 263 -0.32 -20.36 -5.97
CA PRO A 263 0.55 -19.96 -7.06
C PRO A 263 1.53 -18.87 -6.62
N MET A 264 2.75 -18.94 -7.17
CA MET A 264 3.80 -17.97 -6.91
C MET A 264 3.42 -16.57 -7.39
N PRO A 265 3.83 -15.50 -6.67
CA PRO A 265 3.75 -14.15 -7.22
C PRO A 265 4.53 -14.01 -8.52
N VAL A 266 3.95 -13.30 -9.49
CA VAL A 266 4.60 -12.96 -10.75
C VAL A 266 5.28 -11.60 -10.61
N ILE A 267 6.60 -11.54 -10.87
CA ILE A 267 7.37 -10.29 -10.93
C ILE A 267 8.15 -10.31 -12.23
N GLU A 268 7.75 -9.48 -13.18
CA GLU A 268 8.36 -9.47 -14.52
C GLU A 268 8.35 -8.09 -15.17
N ARG A 269 9.20 -7.92 -16.19
CA ARG A 269 9.39 -6.66 -16.93
C ARG A 269 9.55 -5.46 -15.97
N ALA A 270 10.47 -5.61 -15.02
CA ALA A 270 10.71 -4.63 -13.96
C ALA A 270 12.14 -4.10 -14.03
N TYR A 271 12.29 -2.79 -13.82
CA TYR A 271 13.58 -2.11 -13.83
C TYR A 271 13.76 -1.28 -12.55
N SER A 272 14.95 -1.30 -11.98
CA SER A 272 15.31 -0.44 -10.83
C SER A 272 16.71 0.12 -10.98
N VAL A 273 16.90 1.35 -10.50
CA VAL A 273 18.24 1.88 -10.24
C VAL A 273 18.88 1.12 -9.06
N PRO A 274 20.22 1.19 -8.90
CA PRO A 274 20.89 0.56 -7.78
C PRO A 274 20.32 0.99 -6.44
N ILE A 275 20.23 0.04 -5.50
CA ILE A 275 19.82 0.25 -4.11
C ILE A 275 21.02 0.64 -3.25
N SER A 276 20.80 1.33 -2.12
CA SER A 276 21.88 1.60 -1.18
C SER A 276 22.25 0.34 -0.39
N SER A 277 23.55 0.15 -0.10
CA SER A 277 24.01 -0.90 0.79
C SER A 277 23.67 -0.57 2.25
N GLY A 278 23.43 -1.58 3.10
CA GLY A 278 23.27 -1.34 4.54
C GLY A 278 22.20 -2.18 5.26
N VAL A 279 21.59 -3.14 4.57
CA VAL A 279 20.66 -4.10 5.18
C VAL A 279 21.13 -5.54 4.99
N ALA A 280 20.58 -6.47 5.78
CA ALA A 280 21.09 -7.85 5.85
C ALA A 280 20.86 -8.65 4.56
N ARG A 281 19.78 -8.35 3.80
CA ARG A 281 19.43 -9.04 2.56
C ARG A 281 19.06 -8.03 1.48
N ASN A 282 19.88 -7.99 0.41
CA ASN A 282 19.73 -7.06 -0.70
C ASN A 282 19.61 -7.81 -2.02
N GLY A 283 18.68 -7.40 -2.87
CA GLY A 283 18.56 -7.87 -4.24
C GLY A 283 18.29 -6.74 -5.22
N GLY A 284 18.89 -6.77 -6.41
CA GLY A 284 18.69 -5.74 -7.43
C GLY A 284 17.22 -5.57 -7.83
N ILE A 285 16.47 -6.65 -7.87
CA ILE A 285 15.02 -6.67 -8.17
C ILE A 285 14.24 -7.13 -6.94
N ILE A 286 14.53 -8.32 -6.39
CA ILE A 286 13.84 -8.90 -5.23
C ILE A 286 14.85 -9.04 -4.09
N GLY A 287 14.53 -8.53 -2.91
CA GLY A 287 15.37 -8.61 -1.72
C GLY A 287 15.40 -10.01 -1.12
N TYR A 288 14.23 -10.63 -0.99
CA TYR A 288 14.11 -11.96 -0.42
C TYR A 288 12.96 -12.77 -1.03
N LEU A 289 13.22 -14.04 -1.31
CA LEU A 289 12.20 -15.03 -1.66
C LEU A 289 11.90 -15.90 -0.43
N LEU A 290 10.65 -15.96 -0.03
CA LEU A 290 10.22 -16.85 1.05
C LEU A 290 10.52 -18.32 0.70
N SER A 291 10.91 -19.12 1.68
CA SER A 291 11.31 -20.52 1.48
C SER A 291 10.20 -21.34 0.81
N GLY A 292 10.59 -22.19 -0.13
CA GLY A 292 9.67 -22.97 -0.96
C GLY A 292 9.24 -22.28 -2.26
N CYS A 293 9.69 -21.05 -2.48
CA CYS A 293 9.42 -20.29 -3.68
C CYS A 293 10.54 -20.51 -4.72
N TYR A 294 10.17 -20.95 -5.93
CA TYR A 294 11.05 -21.03 -7.09
C TYR A 294 10.48 -20.12 -8.17
N GLY A 295 11.21 -19.12 -8.57
CA GLY A 295 10.81 -18.19 -9.63
C GLY A 295 11.98 -17.83 -10.54
N THR A 296 11.70 -17.57 -11.79
CA THR A 296 12.70 -17.06 -12.73
C THR A 296 12.63 -15.53 -12.69
N VAL A 297 13.70 -14.89 -12.22
CA VAL A 297 13.83 -13.44 -12.26
C VAL A 297 14.73 -13.08 -13.42
N TYR A 298 14.20 -12.35 -14.38
CA TYR A 298 14.99 -11.77 -15.48
C TYR A 298 15.42 -10.36 -15.06
N ALA A 299 16.67 -10.19 -14.67
CA ALA A 299 17.27 -8.88 -14.48
C ALA A 299 17.87 -8.43 -15.82
N ILE A 300 17.49 -7.27 -16.31
CA ILE A 300 18.22 -6.57 -17.37
C ILE A 300 19.23 -5.68 -16.65
N SER A 301 20.51 -5.97 -16.85
CA SER A 301 21.65 -5.15 -16.38
C SER A 301 21.90 -3.97 -17.30
#